data_7453abfdb2a5b3bc19312c4b0a633ca5
#
_entry.id   7453abfdb2a5b3bc19312c4b0a633ca5
#
_cell.length_a   1.000
_cell.length_b   1.000
_cell.length_c   1.000
_cell.angle_alpha   90.00
_cell.angle_beta   90.00
_cell.angle_gamma   90.00
#
_symmetry.space_group_name_H-M   'P 1'
#
loop_
_entity.id
_entity.type
_entity.pdbx_description
1 polymer ?
#
loop_
_entity_poly.entity_id
_entity_poly.type
_entity_poly.pdbx_seq_one_letter_code
_entity_poly.pdbx_strand_id
1 'polypeptide(L)'
;MFCSKCGTENPDSAKFCSKCGAALGVSVAPSEGGAKREGESSKGESSTGMSANTAGLLCYVATWITGIIFVVLEKKSKFVKFHAWQSIMTFGVLTVVQIILSIISGIALLTFSLGLWGFVHVLGVIVWVITVGLWIALMLLAYQGKMWKVPLAGNWAEKRASK
;
A
#
# COMPACT_ATOMS: atom_id res chain seq x y z
N MET A 1 38.56 8.13 20.84
CA MET A 1 38.04 7.49 19.64
C MET A 1 38.11 8.41 18.39
N PHE A 2 38.29 7.83 17.18
CA PHE A 2 38.35 8.65 15.94
C PHE A 2 36.99 8.75 15.29
N CYS A 3 36.65 9.92 14.76
CA CYS A 3 35.43 10.14 14.03
C CYS A 3 35.47 9.44 12.67
N SER A 4 34.52 8.54 12.39
CA SER A 4 34.41 7.80 11.12
C SER A 4 34.13 8.69 9.89
N LYS A 5 33.65 9.93 10.11
CA LYS A 5 33.28 10.85 9.03
C LYS A 5 34.43 11.79 8.64
N CYS A 6 35.26 12.25 9.57
CA CYS A 6 36.30 13.25 9.30
C CYS A 6 37.70 12.90 9.89
N GLY A 7 37.85 11.73 10.52
CA GLY A 7 39.11 11.25 11.06
C GLY A 7 39.65 11.98 12.32
N THR A 8 38.91 12.98 12.82
CA THR A 8 39.35 13.75 13.98
C THR A 8 39.28 12.93 15.26
N GLU A 9 40.31 12.99 16.10
CA GLU A 9 40.35 12.37 17.42
C GLU A 9 39.43 13.12 18.39
N ASN A 10 38.61 12.38 19.12
CA ASN A 10 37.71 12.92 20.14
C ASN A 10 37.80 12.08 21.41
N PRO A 11 37.51 12.68 22.59
CA PRO A 11 37.42 11.93 23.83
C PRO A 11 36.48 10.76 23.73
N ASP A 12 36.76 9.65 24.43
CA ASP A 12 35.90 8.43 24.36
C ASP A 12 34.49 8.66 24.90
N SER A 13 34.29 9.69 25.71
CA SER A 13 32.98 10.11 26.22
C SER A 13 32.21 11.08 25.31
N ALA A 14 32.80 11.53 24.19
CA ALA A 14 32.17 12.50 23.33
C ALA A 14 31.02 11.89 22.54
N LYS A 15 29.85 12.47 22.67
CA LYS A 15 28.61 12.08 21.89
C LYS A 15 28.61 12.59 20.48
N PHE A 16 29.32 13.69 20.21
CA PHE A 16 29.39 14.32 18.89
C PHE A 16 30.84 14.71 18.60
N CYS A 17 31.23 14.66 17.33
CA CYS A 17 32.56 15.09 16.88
C CYS A 17 32.71 16.59 17.03
N SER A 18 33.78 17.04 17.68
CA SER A 18 34.10 18.46 17.90
C SER A 18 34.34 19.23 16.60
N LYS A 19 34.73 18.55 15.50
CA LYS A 19 35.06 19.17 14.22
C LYS A 19 33.90 19.17 13.22
N CYS A 20 33.16 18.10 13.09
CA CYS A 20 32.13 17.95 12.04
C CYS A 20 30.72 17.73 12.58
N GLY A 21 30.53 17.68 13.89
CA GLY A 21 29.22 17.49 14.51
C GLY A 21 28.59 16.10 14.33
N ALA A 22 29.31 15.15 13.71
CA ALA A 22 28.78 13.79 13.52
C ALA A 22 28.68 13.07 14.86
N ALA A 23 27.62 12.30 15.10
CA ALA A 23 27.46 11.50 16.29
C ALA A 23 28.57 10.44 16.37
N LEU A 24 29.24 10.36 17.51
CA LEU A 24 30.34 9.43 17.80
C LEU A 24 29.79 8.35 18.73
N GLY A 25 29.70 7.15 18.21
CA GLY A 25 29.53 5.91 18.96
C GLY A 25 28.54 5.91 20.12
N VAL A 26 27.28 5.56 19.86
CA VAL A 26 26.48 4.69 20.70
C VAL A 26 25.60 3.87 19.78
N SER A 27 25.68 2.56 19.82
CA SER A 27 24.58 1.69 19.45
C SER A 27 23.43 2.02 20.41
N VAL A 28 22.63 3.02 20.08
CA VAL A 28 21.42 3.33 20.82
C VAL A 28 20.35 2.41 20.30
N ALA A 29 19.93 1.47 21.15
CA ALA A 29 18.64 0.83 21.01
C ALA A 29 17.56 1.93 20.84
N PRO A 30 16.54 1.74 20.01
CA PRO A 30 15.57 2.79 19.67
C PRO A 30 14.78 3.17 20.93
N SER A 31 14.98 4.39 21.45
CA SER A 31 14.08 5.02 22.39
C SER A 31 12.83 5.51 21.65
N GLU A 32 11.69 5.07 22.11
CA GLU A 32 10.35 5.52 21.70
C GLU A 32 10.21 7.04 21.88
N GLY A 33 9.79 7.71 20.84
CA GLY A 33 9.39 9.13 20.91
C GLY A 33 9.96 10.00 19.79
N GLY A 34 9.49 9.83 18.56
CA GLY A 34 9.84 10.72 17.46
C GLY A 34 8.85 10.58 16.32
N ALA A 35 8.22 11.68 15.93
CA ALA A 35 7.23 11.79 14.88
C ALA A 35 7.50 10.86 13.69
N LYS A 36 6.51 10.04 13.34
CA LYS A 36 6.49 9.21 12.14
C LYS A 36 6.78 10.05 10.91
N ARG A 37 7.99 9.92 10.36
CA ARG A 37 8.26 10.35 8.98
C ARG A 37 7.52 9.39 8.06
N GLU A 38 6.42 9.86 7.48
CA GLU A 38 5.77 9.22 6.35
C GLU A 38 6.74 9.25 5.17
N GLY A 39 7.42 8.15 4.89
CA GLY A 39 8.37 8.06 3.79
C GLY A 39 9.47 7.00 3.94
N GLU A 40 9.40 6.14 4.93
CA GLU A 40 10.36 5.04 5.06
C GLU A 40 10.00 3.95 4.04
N SER A 41 10.67 4.04 2.87
CA SER A 41 10.71 2.97 1.87
C SER A 41 10.95 1.65 2.58
N SER A 42 9.97 0.74 2.52
CA SER A 42 10.05 -0.57 3.15
C SER A 42 11.07 -1.45 2.41
N LYS A 43 12.35 -1.29 2.72
CA LYS A 43 13.44 -2.18 2.29
C LYS A 43 13.35 -3.56 2.95
N GLY A 44 12.19 -3.95 3.48
CA GLY A 44 11.95 -5.26 4.06
C GLY A 44 11.77 -6.32 2.96
N GLU A 45 12.34 -7.49 3.17
CA GLU A 45 12.10 -8.66 2.36
C GLU A 45 10.73 -9.25 2.70
N SER A 46 9.90 -9.52 1.68
CA SER A 46 8.62 -10.19 1.87
C SER A 46 8.83 -11.68 2.20
N SER A 47 7.80 -12.35 2.72
CA SER A 47 7.85 -13.80 2.96
C SER A 47 8.08 -14.60 1.69
N THR A 48 7.88 -14.01 0.52
CA THR A 48 8.08 -14.63 -0.80
C THR A 48 9.49 -14.45 -1.37
N GLY A 49 10.43 -13.85 -0.62
CA GLY A 49 11.80 -13.57 -1.08
C GLY A 49 11.93 -12.37 -2.03
N MET A 50 10.83 -11.70 -2.34
CA MET A 50 10.81 -10.49 -3.19
C MET A 50 10.94 -9.23 -2.34
N SER A 51 11.34 -8.10 -2.97
CA SER A 51 11.28 -6.82 -2.30
C SER A 51 9.82 -6.49 -1.90
N ALA A 52 9.62 -5.89 -0.72
CA ALA A 52 8.27 -5.57 -0.24
C ALA A 52 7.50 -4.67 -1.21
N ASN A 53 8.19 -3.77 -1.93
CA ASN A 53 7.59 -2.90 -2.93
C ASN A 53 7.04 -3.69 -4.13
N THR A 54 7.83 -4.65 -4.65
CA THR A 54 7.38 -5.54 -5.74
C THR A 54 6.22 -6.42 -5.29
N ALA A 55 6.30 -6.99 -4.08
CA ALA A 55 5.19 -7.78 -3.53
C ALA A 55 3.94 -6.93 -3.33
N GLY A 56 4.08 -5.68 -2.85
CA GLY A 56 2.97 -4.72 -2.71
C GLY A 56 2.31 -4.38 -4.05
N LEU A 57 3.09 -4.17 -5.12
CA LEU A 57 2.58 -3.99 -6.47
C LEU A 57 1.81 -5.22 -6.94
N LEU A 58 2.38 -6.42 -6.75
CA LEU A 58 1.77 -7.69 -7.18
C LEU A 58 0.43 -7.96 -6.49
N CYS A 59 0.18 -7.41 -5.30
CA CYS A 59 -1.13 -7.47 -4.65
C CYS A 59 -2.27 -6.86 -5.48
N TYR A 60 -1.95 -6.03 -6.49
CA TYR A 60 -2.94 -5.37 -7.33
C TYR A 60 -3.03 -5.93 -8.76
N VAL A 61 -2.06 -6.72 -9.23
CA VAL A 61 -1.96 -7.18 -10.64
C VAL A 61 -3.24 -7.85 -11.13
N ALA A 62 -3.78 -8.80 -10.38
CA ALA A 62 -5.09 -9.40 -10.66
C ALA A 62 -6.16 -8.88 -9.69
N THR A 63 -6.10 -7.60 -9.35
CA THR A 63 -7.04 -6.92 -8.48
C THR A 63 -7.16 -7.59 -7.09
N TRP A 64 -8.36 -7.98 -6.65
CA TRP A 64 -8.60 -8.63 -5.36
C TRP A 64 -8.12 -10.08 -5.27
N ILE A 65 -7.96 -10.79 -6.40
CA ILE A 65 -7.54 -12.20 -6.43
C ILE A 65 -6.11 -12.34 -5.91
N THR A 66 -5.17 -11.56 -6.46
CA THR A 66 -3.78 -11.54 -5.96
C THR A 66 -3.70 -11.02 -4.53
N GLY A 67 -4.57 -10.08 -4.16
CA GLY A 67 -4.70 -9.65 -2.77
C GLY A 67 -4.96 -10.81 -1.81
N ILE A 68 -5.89 -11.73 -2.12
CA ILE A 68 -6.17 -12.93 -1.31
C ILE A 68 -4.92 -13.81 -1.22
N ILE A 69 -4.26 -14.06 -2.33
CA ILE A 69 -3.04 -14.89 -2.37
C ILE A 69 -1.98 -14.32 -1.43
N PHE A 70 -1.72 -13.01 -1.51
CA PHE A 70 -0.71 -12.37 -0.66
C PHE A 70 -1.11 -12.26 0.82
N VAL A 71 -2.39 -12.19 1.16
CA VAL A 71 -2.85 -12.28 2.55
C VAL A 71 -2.47 -13.62 3.18
N VAL A 72 -2.56 -14.71 2.40
CA VAL A 72 -2.23 -16.07 2.86
C VAL A 72 -0.72 -16.31 2.90
N LEU A 73 0.00 -15.87 1.86
CA LEU A 73 1.44 -16.12 1.72
C LEU A 73 2.30 -15.20 2.60
N GLU A 74 1.88 -13.95 2.79
CA GLU A 74 2.70 -12.94 3.48
C GLU A 74 2.49 -12.99 4.99
N LYS A 75 3.56 -13.30 5.73
CA LYS A 75 3.54 -13.38 7.20
C LYS A 75 4.39 -12.30 7.87
N LYS A 76 5.41 -11.79 7.19
CA LYS A 76 6.44 -10.92 7.76
C LYS A 76 6.18 -9.43 7.52
N SER A 77 5.87 -9.03 6.29
CA SER A 77 5.78 -7.62 5.91
C SER A 77 4.38 -7.03 6.15
N LYS A 78 4.28 -6.10 7.10
CA LYS A 78 3.06 -5.32 7.34
C LYS A 78 2.66 -4.48 6.13
N PHE A 79 3.64 -4.01 5.36
CA PHE A 79 3.43 -3.25 4.13
C PHE A 79 2.66 -4.07 3.09
N VAL A 80 3.14 -5.29 2.80
CA VAL A 80 2.49 -6.17 1.82
C VAL A 80 1.10 -6.60 2.30
N LYS A 81 0.95 -6.96 3.58
CA LYS A 81 -0.37 -7.26 4.18
C LYS A 81 -1.35 -6.11 4.04
N PHE A 82 -0.89 -4.87 4.27
CA PHE A 82 -1.73 -3.69 4.10
C PHE A 82 -2.25 -3.56 2.67
N HIS A 83 -1.36 -3.64 1.66
CA HIS A 83 -1.74 -3.57 0.26
C HIS A 83 -2.63 -4.73 -0.18
N ALA A 84 -2.37 -5.94 0.31
CA ALA A 84 -3.20 -7.11 0.05
C ALA A 84 -4.64 -6.93 0.58
N TRP A 85 -4.81 -6.52 1.83
CA TRP A 85 -6.12 -6.25 2.41
C TRP A 85 -6.83 -5.08 1.73
N GLN A 86 -6.09 -4.00 1.41
CA GLN A 86 -6.65 -2.85 0.70
C GLN A 86 -7.12 -3.22 -0.71
N SER A 87 -6.37 -4.05 -1.43
CA SER A 87 -6.75 -4.57 -2.75
C SER A 87 -8.08 -5.33 -2.69
N ILE A 88 -8.20 -6.29 -1.75
CA ILE A 88 -9.42 -7.09 -1.57
C ILE A 88 -10.63 -6.19 -1.30
N MET A 89 -10.52 -5.27 -0.34
CA MET A 89 -11.65 -4.40 0.03
C MET A 89 -12.03 -3.44 -1.09
N THR A 90 -11.04 -2.78 -1.72
CA THR A 90 -11.32 -1.77 -2.74
C THR A 90 -11.88 -2.43 -4.00
N PHE A 91 -11.15 -3.38 -4.57
CA PHE A 91 -11.54 -3.97 -5.86
C PHE A 91 -12.61 -5.06 -5.70
N GLY A 92 -12.67 -5.75 -4.56
CA GLY A 92 -13.78 -6.66 -4.27
C GLY A 92 -15.12 -5.94 -4.23
N VAL A 93 -15.21 -4.83 -3.51
CA VAL A 93 -16.44 -4.01 -3.46
C VAL A 93 -16.77 -3.42 -4.84
N LEU A 94 -15.79 -2.86 -5.55
CA LEU A 94 -16.01 -2.32 -6.90
C LEU A 94 -16.46 -3.39 -7.89
N THR A 95 -15.94 -4.61 -7.79
CA THR A 95 -16.37 -5.76 -8.61
C THR A 95 -17.84 -6.10 -8.33
N VAL A 96 -18.25 -6.17 -7.06
CA VAL A 96 -19.65 -6.41 -6.70
C VAL A 96 -20.56 -5.33 -7.23
N VAL A 97 -20.19 -4.06 -7.09
CA VAL A 97 -20.95 -2.92 -7.66
C VAL A 97 -21.09 -3.07 -9.19
N GLN A 98 -20.00 -3.41 -9.87
CA GLN A 98 -20.01 -3.58 -11.33
C GLN A 98 -20.89 -4.75 -11.77
N ILE A 99 -20.90 -5.86 -11.03
CA ILE A 99 -21.79 -7.00 -11.30
C ILE A 99 -23.26 -6.58 -11.15
N ILE A 100 -23.61 -5.86 -10.09
CA ILE A 100 -24.98 -5.38 -9.85
C ILE A 100 -25.41 -4.46 -10.99
N LEU A 101 -24.60 -3.49 -11.38
CA LEU A 101 -24.90 -2.59 -12.51
C LEU A 101 -25.07 -3.36 -13.81
N SER A 102 -24.25 -4.38 -14.06
CA SER A 102 -24.35 -5.22 -15.25
C SER A 102 -25.64 -6.04 -15.28
N ILE A 103 -26.08 -6.58 -14.14
CA ILE A 103 -27.35 -7.31 -14.04
C ILE A 103 -28.54 -6.37 -14.31
N ILE A 104 -28.56 -5.19 -13.68
CA ILE A 104 -29.63 -4.19 -13.90
C ILE A 104 -29.66 -3.75 -15.37
N SER A 105 -28.50 -3.50 -15.95
CA SER A 105 -28.37 -3.15 -17.37
C SER A 105 -28.92 -4.25 -18.29
N GLY A 106 -28.61 -5.52 -17.99
CA GLY A 106 -29.11 -6.66 -18.73
C GLY A 106 -30.65 -6.79 -18.65
N ILE A 107 -31.23 -6.63 -17.45
CA ILE A 107 -32.68 -6.64 -17.24
C ILE A 107 -33.35 -5.48 -18.02
N ALA A 108 -32.78 -4.27 -17.95
CA ALA A 108 -33.30 -3.11 -18.65
C ALA A 108 -33.32 -3.32 -20.18
N LEU A 109 -32.31 -3.97 -20.74
CA LEU A 109 -32.25 -4.33 -22.14
C LEU A 109 -33.32 -5.36 -22.51
N LEU A 110 -33.49 -6.42 -21.70
CA LEU A 110 -34.50 -7.47 -21.91
C LEU A 110 -35.95 -6.92 -21.83
N THR A 111 -36.17 -5.91 -21.01
CA THR A 111 -37.51 -5.23 -20.90
C THR A 111 -37.69 -4.06 -21.88
N PHE A 112 -36.78 -3.92 -22.86
CA PHE A 112 -36.77 -2.84 -23.83
C PHE A 112 -36.80 -1.41 -23.25
N SER A 113 -36.34 -1.26 -22.00
CA SER A 113 -36.25 0.02 -21.31
C SER A 113 -34.95 0.75 -21.69
N LEU A 114 -34.85 1.26 -22.90
CA LEU A 114 -33.64 1.85 -23.47
C LEU A 114 -33.11 3.04 -22.66
N GLY A 115 -33.98 3.84 -22.05
CA GLY A 115 -33.56 4.96 -21.20
C GLY A 115 -32.87 4.48 -19.90
N LEU A 116 -33.46 3.50 -19.24
CA LEU A 116 -32.85 2.89 -18.05
C LEU A 116 -31.54 2.17 -18.40
N TRP A 117 -31.52 1.41 -19.49
CA TRP A 117 -30.32 0.74 -19.98
C TRP A 117 -29.18 1.74 -20.21
N GLY A 118 -29.43 2.81 -20.95
CA GLY A 118 -28.42 3.83 -21.26
C GLY A 118 -27.89 4.51 -20.01
N PHE A 119 -28.77 4.87 -19.05
CA PHE A 119 -28.37 5.48 -17.80
C PHE A 119 -27.46 4.57 -16.97
N VAL A 120 -27.89 3.31 -16.76
CA VAL A 120 -27.11 2.34 -15.96
C VAL A 120 -25.79 1.98 -16.64
N HIS A 121 -25.80 1.89 -17.98
CA HIS A 121 -24.58 1.63 -18.75
C HIS A 121 -23.54 2.76 -18.57
N VAL A 122 -23.97 4.02 -18.66
CA VAL A 122 -23.08 5.17 -18.43
C VAL A 122 -22.51 5.16 -17.01
N LEU A 123 -23.33 4.86 -15.99
CA LEU A 123 -22.85 4.70 -14.62
C LEU A 123 -21.81 3.58 -14.52
N GLY A 124 -22.04 2.44 -15.16
CA GLY A 124 -21.08 1.33 -15.20
C GLY A 124 -19.76 1.73 -15.82
N VAL A 125 -19.77 2.48 -16.93
CA VAL A 125 -18.56 3.00 -17.57
C VAL A 125 -17.81 3.96 -16.64
N ILE A 126 -18.51 4.85 -15.96
CA ILE A 126 -17.89 5.78 -14.98
C ILE A 126 -17.19 4.99 -13.85
N VAL A 127 -17.88 4.03 -13.25
CA VAL A 127 -17.30 3.17 -12.20
C VAL A 127 -16.09 2.41 -12.73
N TRP A 128 -16.15 1.91 -13.96
CA TRP A 128 -15.03 1.20 -14.59
C TRP A 128 -13.81 2.12 -14.78
N VAL A 129 -13.99 3.33 -15.30
CA VAL A 129 -12.90 4.31 -15.48
C VAL A 129 -12.25 4.67 -14.13
N ILE A 130 -13.05 4.91 -13.09
CA ILE A 130 -12.56 5.16 -11.73
C ILE A 130 -11.77 3.96 -11.23
N THR A 131 -12.26 2.74 -11.44
CA THR A 131 -11.60 1.50 -11.02
C THR A 131 -10.24 1.33 -11.67
N VAL A 132 -10.14 1.57 -12.98
CA VAL A 132 -8.86 1.50 -13.72
C VAL A 132 -7.89 2.58 -13.25
N GLY A 133 -8.37 3.81 -13.06
CA GLY A 133 -7.54 4.91 -12.54
C GLY A 133 -6.98 4.61 -11.14
N LEU A 134 -7.82 4.13 -10.22
CA LEU A 134 -7.40 3.69 -8.89
C LEU A 134 -6.43 2.51 -8.97
N TRP A 135 -6.66 1.56 -9.85
CA TRP A 135 -5.81 0.40 -10.03
C TRP A 135 -4.38 0.80 -10.40
N ILE A 136 -4.22 1.63 -11.43
CA ILE A 136 -2.92 2.14 -11.85
C ILE A 136 -2.26 2.95 -10.74
N ALA A 137 -3.00 3.87 -10.12
CA ALA A 137 -2.48 4.72 -9.05
C ALA A 137 -1.98 3.91 -7.85
N LEU A 138 -2.76 2.91 -7.40
CA LEU A 138 -2.39 2.07 -6.25
C LEU A 138 -1.20 1.15 -6.57
N MET A 139 -1.10 0.62 -7.79
CA MET A 139 0.08 -0.13 -8.24
C MET A 139 1.34 0.72 -8.18
N LEU A 140 1.29 1.94 -8.72
CA LEU A 140 2.44 2.86 -8.72
C LEU A 140 2.84 3.30 -7.30
N LEU A 141 1.86 3.61 -6.45
CA LEU A 141 2.11 3.99 -5.05
C LEU A 141 2.71 2.84 -4.24
N ALA A 142 2.22 1.61 -4.44
CA ALA A 142 2.77 0.42 -3.80
C ALA A 142 4.22 0.16 -4.26
N TYR A 143 4.50 0.30 -5.56
CA TYR A 143 5.85 0.17 -6.09
C TYR A 143 6.82 1.23 -5.53
N GLN A 144 6.33 2.45 -5.29
CA GLN A 144 7.09 3.52 -4.64
C GLN A 144 7.28 3.33 -3.13
N GLY A 145 6.75 2.26 -2.54
CA GLY A 145 6.83 2.00 -1.10
C GLY A 145 5.89 2.87 -0.25
N LYS A 146 4.91 3.53 -0.85
CA LYS A 146 3.98 4.42 -0.15
C LYS A 146 2.73 3.67 0.33
N MET A 147 2.40 3.84 1.61
CA MET A 147 1.15 3.32 2.20
C MET A 147 0.02 4.34 2.07
N TRP A 148 -0.40 4.64 0.83
CA TRP A 148 -1.54 5.52 0.63
C TRP A 148 -2.85 4.80 0.94
N LYS A 149 -3.68 5.42 1.81
CA LYS A 149 -4.92 4.83 2.31
C LYS A 149 -6.09 5.26 1.45
N VAL A 150 -6.74 4.32 0.80
CA VAL A 150 -8.04 4.58 0.15
C VAL A 150 -9.06 4.89 1.25
N PRO A 151 -9.90 5.93 1.10
CA PRO A 151 -10.98 6.21 2.04
C PRO A 151 -11.80 4.94 2.35
N LEU A 152 -12.12 4.71 3.62
CA LEU A 152 -12.82 3.52 4.16
C LEU A 152 -11.98 2.23 4.11
N ALA A 153 -11.49 1.80 2.94
CA ALA A 153 -10.75 0.55 2.76
C ALA A 153 -9.37 0.58 3.44
N GLY A 154 -8.65 1.72 3.38
CA GLY A 154 -7.30 1.84 3.92
C GLY A 154 -7.25 1.73 5.44
N ASN A 155 -8.17 2.35 6.15
CA ASN A 155 -8.23 2.27 7.63
C ASN A 155 -8.55 0.84 8.11
N TRP A 156 -9.40 0.12 7.39
CA TRP A 156 -9.73 -1.25 7.69
C TRP A 156 -8.56 -2.20 7.37
N ALA A 157 -7.89 -1.99 6.23
CA ALA A 157 -6.71 -2.75 5.83
C ALA A 157 -5.56 -2.61 6.84
N GLU A 158 -5.32 -1.40 7.35
CA GLU A 158 -4.30 -1.14 8.36
C GLU A 158 -4.56 -1.90 9.67
N LYS A 159 -5.82 -1.88 10.15
CA LYS A 159 -6.22 -2.64 11.36
C LYS A 159 -6.04 -4.15 11.20
N ARG A 160 -6.20 -4.67 9.99
CA ARG A 160 -6.01 -6.09 9.69
C ARG A 160 -4.54 -6.45 9.48
N ALA A 161 -3.76 -5.59 8.88
CA ALA A 161 -2.33 -5.79 8.66
C ALA A 161 -1.50 -5.73 9.97
N SER A 162 -2.05 -5.12 11.02
CA SER A 162 -1.40 -5.00 12.34
C SER A 162 -1.64 -6.23 13.25
N LYS A 163 -2.56 -7.12 12.86
CA LYS A 163 -2.84 -8.40 13.56
C LYS A 163 -2.01 -9.52 12.95
#